data_21cb1c4493c7a1d0461be21bc42aaa1a
#
_entry.id   21cb1c4493c7a1d0461be21bc42aaa1a
#
_cell.length_a   1.000
_cell.length_b   1.000
_cell.length_c   1.000
_cell.angle_alpha   90.00
_cell.angle_beta   90.00
_cell.angle_gamma   90.00
#
_symmetry.space_group_name_H-M   'P 1'
#
loop_
_entity.id
_entity.type
_entity.pdbx_description
1 polymer ?
#
loop_
_entity_poly.entity_id
_entity_poly.type
_entity_poly.pdbx_seq_one_letter_code
_entity_poly.pdbx_strand_id
1 'polypeptide(L)'
;MFKNFNNLNKSIVKCNKCSRLVKFRKKISLVKRKQYANQTYWGKPVTGFGDINGKILFVGLAPAAHGGTRTGRVFTGDKSGDFLFKSLHSVK
;
A
#
# COMPACT_ATOMS: atom_id res chain seq x y z
N MET A 1 -12.35 12.56 -15.48
CA MET A 1 -12.05 13.01 -14.11
C MET A 1 -12.82 12.17 -13.10
N PHE A 2 -12.25 11.95 -11.93
CA PHE A 2 -12.88 11.15 -10.88
C PHE A 2 -13.87 12.00 -10.10
N LYS A 3 -15.10 11.48 -9.93
CA LYS A 3 -16.16 12.23 -9.24
C LYS A 3 -16.11 12.10 -7.73
N ASN A 4 -15.46 11.03 -7.24
CA ASN A 4 -15.34 10.81 -5.80
C ASN A 4 -14.14 9.91 -5.50
N PHE A 5 -13.86 9.76 -4.21
CA PHE A 5 -12.71 9.00 -3.73
C PHE A 5 -12.81 7.50 -4.09
N ASN A 6 -14.01 6.95 -4.06
CA ASN A 6 -14.20 5.53 -4.39
C ASN A 6 -13.87 5.25 -5.87
N ASN A 7 -14.27 6.13 -6.77
CA ASN A 7 -13.97 5.98 -8.19
C ASN A 7 -12.46 6.08 -8.45
N LEU A 8 -11.80 7.01 -7.78
CA LEU A 8 -10.34 7.14 -7.85
C LEU A 8 -9.67 5.84 -7.39
N ASN A 9 -10.06 5.29 -6.25
CA ASN A 9 -9.47 4.07 -5.71
C ASN A 9 -9.66 2.88 -6.65
N LYS A 10 -10.84 2.72 -7.23
CA LYS A 10 -11.11 1.65 -8.21
C LYS A 10 -10.19 1.77 -9.43
N SER A 11 -9.97 2.98 -9.90
CA SER A 11 -9.08 3.23 -11.03
C SER A 11 -7.62 2.94 -10.67
N ILE A 12 -7.18 3.32 -9.49
CA ILE A 12 -5.81 3.06 -9.01
C ILE A 12 -5.51 1.56 -8.97
N VAL A 13 -6.40 0.78 -8.38
CA VAL A 13 -6.21 -0.68 -8.21
C VAL A 13 -6.05 -1.38 -9.56
N LYS A 14 -6.71 -0.89 -10.61
CA LYS A 14 -6.66 -1.47 -11.95
C LYS A 14 -5.54 -0.91 -12.82
N CYS A 15 -4.77 0.06 -12.35
CA CYS A 15 -3.78 0.74 -13.16
C CYS A 15 -2.58 -0.14 -13.49
N ASN A 16 -2.24 -0.23 -14.78
CA ASN A 16 -1.09 -1.01 -15.28
C ASN A 16 -0.20 -0.19 -16.21
N LYS A 17 -0.21 1.15 -16.06
CA LYS A 17 0.48 2.05 -16.98
C LYS A 17 2.00 1.99 -16.89
N CYS A 18 2.55 1.72 -15.71
CA CYS A 18 4.00 1.71 -15.48
C CYS A 18 4.52 0.28 -15.58
N SER A 19 4.96 -0.13 -16.77
CA SER A 19 5.38 -1.52 -17.00
C SER A 19 6.47 -2.00 -16.04
N ARG A 20 7.44 -1.13 -15.71
CA ARG A 20 8.51 -1.47 -14.76
C ARG A 20 7.93 -1.79 -13.37
N LEU A 21 7.00 -0.98 -12.89
CA LEU A 21 6.38 -1.18 -11.58
C LEU A 21 5.46 -2.40 -11.58
N VAL A 22 4.74 -2.63 -12.68
CA VAL A 22 3.88 -3.82 -12.83
C VAL A 22 4.72 -5.09 -12.74
N LYS A 23 5.84 -5.14 -13.47
CA LYS A 23 6.75 -6.29 -13.44
C LYS A 23 7.34 -6.52 -12.06
N PHE A 24 7.74 -5.44 -11.40
CA PHE A 24 8.30 -5.51 -10.04
C PHE A 24 7.29 -6.09 -9.05
N ARG A 25 6.05 -5.58 -9.07
CA ARG A 25 5.00 -6.07 -8.17
C ARG A 25 4.71 -7.56 -8.38
N LYS A 26 4.62 -7.97 -9.64
CA LYS A 26 4.37 -9.38 -9.97
C LYS A 26 5.50 -10.28 -9.50
N LYS A 27 6.75 -9.84 -9.69
CA LYS A 27 7.91 -10.59 -9.24
C LYS A 27 7.90 -10.76 -7.72
N ILE A 28 7.65 -9.68 -6.97
CA ILE A 28 7.59 -9.70 -5.51
C ILE A 28 6.47 -10.63 -5.02
N SER A 29 5.34 -10.64 -5.71
CA SER A 29 4.20 -11.50 -5.34
C SER A 29 4.47 -12.98 -5.57
N LEU A 30 5.36 -13.31 -6.50
CA LEU A 30 5.76 -14.69 -6.79
C LEU A 30 6.96 -15.13 -5.98
N VAL A 31 7.99 -14.27 -5.88
CA VAL A 31 9.22 -14.54 -5.13
C VAL A 31 9.09 -13.83 -3.78
N LYS A 32 8.36 -14.45 -2.89
CA LYS A 32 8.03 -13.89 -1.59
C LYS A 32 9.20 -13.98 -0.63
N ARG A 33 9.21 -13.10 0.38
CA ARG A 33 10.16 -13.25 1.49
C ARG A 33 9.83 -14.54 2.25
N LYS A 34 10.85 -15.23 2.73
CA LYS A 34 10.69 -16.55 3.38
C LYS A 34 9.65 -16.53 4.50
N GLN A 35 9.65 -15.48 5.33
CA GLN A 35 8.73 -15.37 6.46
C GLN A 35 7.26 -15.15 6.04
N TYR A 36 7.02 -14.79 4.77
CA TYR A 36 5.68 -14.57 4.22
C TYR A 36 5.33 -15.58 3.12
N ALA A 37 6.07 -16.68 3.02
CA ALA A 37 5.91 -17.63 1.92
C ALA A 37 4.51 -18.23 1.82
N ASN A 38 3.81 -18.37 2.94
CA ASN A 38 2.46 -18.94 3.00
C ASN A 38 1.35 -17.89 2.80
N GLN A 39 1.70 -16.63 2.55
CA GLN A 39 0.72 -15.57 2.37
C GLN A 39 0.52 -15.26 0.89
N THR A 40 -0.70 -14.88 0.53
CA THR A 40 -1.02 -14.35 -0.78
C THR A 40 -0.77 -12.85 -0.76
N TYR A 41 0.11 -12.37 -1.64
CA TYR A 41 0.40 -10.95 -1.76
C TYR A 41 -0.70 -10.25 -2.56
N TRP A 42 -1.04 -9.04 -2.14
CA TRP A 42 -1.95 -8.18 -2.90
C TRP A 42 -1.44 -7.92 -4.32
N GLY A 43 -0.17 -7.50 -4.47
CA GLY A 43 0.51 -7.39 -5.76
C GLY A 43 -0.11 -6.44 -6.78
N LYS A 44 -1.02 -5.57 -6.37
CA LYS A 44 -1.71 -4.58 -7.19
C LYS A 44 -1.36 -3.18 -6.71
N PRO A 45 -1.69 -2.13 -7.48
CA PRO A 45 -1.56 -0.77 -6.95
C PRO A 45 -2.31 -0.60 -5.64
N VAL A 46 -1.74 0.18 -4.75
CA VAL A 46 -2.24 0.38 -3.39
C VAL A 46 -2.82 1.77 -3.28
N THR A 47 -4.02 1.86 -2.73
CA THR A 47 -4.69 3.14 -2.52
C THR A 47 -4.31 3.74 -1.17
N GLY A 48 -4.60 5.04 -0.99
CA GLY A 48 -4.59 5.63 0.34
C GLY A 48 -5.75 5.12 1.18
N PHE A 49 -5.69 5.36 2.47
CA PHE A 49 -6.78 5.04 3.37
C PHE A 49 -6.88 6.07 4.49
N GLY A 50 -8.01 6.09 5.17
CA GLY A 50 -8.26 6.96 6.29
C GLY A 50 -9.45 7.87 6.07
N ASP A 51 -9.55 8.90 6.91
CA ASP A 51 -10.65 9.87 6.88
C ASP A 51 -10.45 10.85 5.73
N ILE A 52 -11.37 10.83 4.76
CA ILE A 52 -11.32 11.72 3.60
C ILE A 52 -11.43 13.20 4.01
N ASN A 53 -12.01 13.48 5.16
CA ASN A 53 -12.14 14.83 5.71
C ASN A 53 -11.04 15.14 6.73
N GLY A 54 -10.03 14.31 6.84
CA GLY A 54 -8.91 14.51 7.74
C GLY A 54 -8.14 15.78 7.42
N LYS A 55 -7.57 16.41 8.44
CA LYS A 55 -6.83 17.67 8.30
C LYS A 55 -5.35 17.45 7.99
N ILE A 56 -4.84 16.27 8.22
CA ILE A 56 -3.43 15.92 8.00
C ILE A 56 -3.35 14.78 6.99
N LEU A 57 -2.49 14.96 5.99
CA LEU A 57 -2.24 13.94 4.99
C LEU A 57 -0.80 13.41 5.14
N PHE A 58 -0.65 12.10 5.32
CA PHE A 58 0.65 11.46 5.35
C PHE A 58 0.99 10.91 3.96
N VAL A 59 2.11 11.36 3.40
CA VAL A 59 2.56 10.93 2.08
C VAL A 59 3.94 10.31 2.22
N GLY A 60 4.03 9.02 1.90
CA GLY A 60 5.30 8.31 1.83
C GLY A 60 5.84 8.23 0.42
N LEU A 61 7.09 7.78 0.29
CA LEU A 61 7.76 7.69 -1.01
C LEU A 61 7.16 6.58 -1.88
N ALA A 62 6.95 5.41 -1.31
CA ALA A 62 6.45 4.24 -2.04
C ALA A 62 5.98 3.16 -1.06
N PRO A 63 5.03 2.30 -1.47
CA PRO A 63 4.68 1.13 -0.66
C PRO A 63 5.87 0.17 -0.57
N ALA A 64 6.11 -0.38 0.60
CA ALA A 64 7.16 -1.38 0.77
C ALA A 64 6.78 -2.69 0.08
N ALA A 65 7.76 -3.37 -0.53
CA ALA A 65 7.52 -4.60 -1.29
C ALA A 65 6.84 -5.68 -0.44
N HIS A 66 7.30 -5.88 0.79
CA HIS A 66 6.77 -6.91 1.69
C HIS A 66 5.87 -6.33 2.79
N GLY A 67 5.57 -5.04 2.72
CA GLY A 67 4.61 -4.34 3.58
C GLY A 67 3.36 -3.97 2.80
N GLY A 68 3.33 -2.77 2.18
CA GLY A 68 2.18 -2.30 1.42
C GLY A 68 1.82 -3.17 0.24
N THR A 69 2.80 -3.60 -0.57
CA THR A 69 2.54 -4.47 -1.72
C THR A 69 2.02 -5.84 -1.29
N ARG A 70 2.50 -6.37 -0.18
CA ARG A 70 2.04 -7.64 0.38
C ARG A 70 0.62 -7.54 0.93
N THR A 71 0.34 -6.51 1.72
CA THR A 71 -0.91 -6.39 2.48
C THR A 71 -2.03 -5.68 1.72
N GLY A 72 -1.71 -4.89 0.70
CA GLY A 72 -2.67 -4.07 -0.02
C GLY A 72 -3.03 -2.78 0.69
N ARG A 73 -2.29 -2.41 1.73
CA ARG A 73 -2.54 -1.18 2.51
C ARG A 73 -1.22 -0.49 2.81
N VAL A 74 -1.16 0.83 2.56
CA VAL A 74 0.06 1.61 2.86
C VAL A 74 0.33 1.64 4.36
N PHE A 75 1.57 1.85 4.74
CA PHE A 75 2.03 1.91 6.13
C PHE A 75 1.59 0.70 6.96
N THR A 76 1.52 -0.47 6.35
CA THR A 76 1.00 -1.69 7.01
C THR A 76 1.91 -2.88 6.68
N GLY A 77 2.17 -3.70 7.68
CA GLY A 77 2.83 -4.98 7.49
C GLY A 77 4.36 -4.93 7.51
N ASP A 78 4.95 -3.82 7.93
CA ASP A 78 6.40 -3.69 8.10
C ASP A 78 6.73 -2.84 9.33
N LYS A 79 8.03 -2.75 9.66
CA LYS A 79 8.49 -2.01 10.83
C LYS A 79 8.21 -0.52 10.75
N SER A 80 8.29 0.05 9.54
CA SER A 80 8.03 1.47 9.31
C SER A 80 6.59 1.82 9.62
N GLY A 81 5.64 1.02 9.13
CA GLY A 81 4.23 1.21 9.40
C GLY A 81 3.91 1.04 10.88
N ASP A 82 4.44 0.00 11.50
CA ASP A 82 4.26 -0.25 12.93
C ASP A 82 4.77 0.93 13.77
N PHE A 83 5.95 1.45 13.43
CA PHE A 83 6.53 2.60 14.12
C PHE A 83 5.64 3.84 13.98
N LEU A 84 5.15 4.11 12.78
CA LEU A 84 4.28 5.27 12.52
C LEU A 84 3.02 5.20 13.38
N PHE A 85 2.28 4.10 13.32
CA PHE A 85 1.01 3.97 14.04
C PHE A 85 1.22 3.96 15.55
N LYS A 86 2.27 3.32 16.03
CA LYS A 86 2.60 3.30 17.44
C LYS A 86 2.92 4.71 17.96
N SER A 87 3.68 5.48 17.17
CA SER A 87 4.02 6.88 17.53
C SER A 87 2.78 7.76 17.54
N LEU A 88 1.91 7.64 16.54
CA LEU A 88 0.67 8.41 16.47
C LEU A 88 -0.24 8.08 17.64
N HIS A 89 -0.37 6.81 17.98
CA HIS A 89 -1.18 6.36 19.11
C HIS A 89 -0.66 6.93 20.44
N SER A 90 0.66 7.00 20.60
CA SER A 90 1.27 7.49 21.85
C SER A 90 1.01 8.97 22.12
N VAL A 91 0.84 9.77 21.06
CA VAL A 91 0.59 11.22 21.20
C VAL A 91 -0.86 11.60 20.94
N LYS A 92 -1.65 10.65 20.47
CA LYS A 92 -3.07 10.84 20.13
C LYS A 92 -3.31 12.08 19.25
#